data_3d8f965eba84121ae43a1ef587431a56
#
_entry.id   3d8f965eba84121ae43a1ef587431a56
#
_cell.length_a   1.000
_cell.length_b   1.000
_cell.length_c   1.000
_cell.angle_alpha   90.00
_cell.angle_beta   90.00
_cell.angle_gamma   90.00
#
_symmetry.space_group_name_H-M   'P 1'
#
loop_
_entity.id
_entity.type
_entity.pdbx_description
1 polymer ?
#
loop_
_entity_poly.entity_id
_entity_poly.type
_entity_poly.pdbx_seq_one_letter_code
_entity_poly.pdbx_strand_id
1 'polypeptide(L)'
;MKIAWNEMKYQPKKFILIELLIIILMFMVVFLSGLTNGLGRSVSAQIDNYGALHYILSTDSEGIIPFSTITAKDLNEVKKIEGMDYSGLSIQRATVSKTEDSNTLDITYFATDHNEEEILNPIMEDTDLKISDLKKNEVILDSSFKEDEGIQVGDQVIDKTSKQKLKVVAFAKNAKYGYSEIGFISSDTYTGMRQKTDPSYQWRAQTLVTKKSITSSDLASNLMVTDKKQVIDKIPGYKAQNLTLRMITWVLLLASSAILGVFFYILTLQKLKQFGVLKAIGMSMSQITYVQLSQLTIISLIGVLLGLGLATMMAPFLPNSVPSFMTLKDNLNISVSFILTSILCGALSLVKIKKVDPIEVIGGNGE
;
A
#
# COMPACT_ATOMS: atom_id res chain seq x y z
N MET A 1 35.29 -11.52 -9.60
CA MET A 1 34.36 -12.27 -8.73
C MET A 1 35.02 -13.39 -7.90
N LYS A 2 35.83 -14.30 -8.47
CA LYS A 2 36.49 -15.37 -7.67
C LYS A 2 37.36 -14.84 -6.52
N ILE A 3 38.14 -13.77 -6.75
CA ILE A 3 39.00 -13.16 -5.72
C ILE A 3 38.14 -12.56 -4.58
N ALA A 4 37.10 -11.85 -4.94
CA ALA A 4 36.14 -11.28 -3.97
C ALA A 4 35.52 -12.36 -3.07
N TRP A 5 35.07 -13.45 -3.65
CA TRP A 5 34.48 -14.58 -2.93
C TRP A 5 35.47 -15.30 -2.00
N ASN A 6 36.69 -15.54 -2.49
CA ASN A 6 37.72 -16.20 -1.70
C ASN A 6 38.15 -15.34 -0.48
N GLU A 7 38.24 -14.03 -0.66
CA GLU A 7 38.58 -13.11 0.43
C GLU A 7 37.48 -13.09 1.52
N MET A 8 36.21 -13.13 1.10
CA MET A 8 35.07 -13.22 2.04
C MET A 8 35.16 -14.51 2.88
N LYS A 9 35.54 -15.64 2.25
CA LYS A 9 35.75 -16.89 2.99
C LYS A 9 36.93 -16.86 3.96
N TYR A 10 37.95 -16.05 3.68
CA TYR A 10 39.16 -15.97 4.51
C TYR A 10 38.97 -15.12 5.78
N GLN A 11 38.03 -14.13 5.77
CA GLN A 11 37.73 -13.28 6.90
C GLN A 11 36.23 -13.31 7.26
N PRO A 12 35.65 -14.47 7.57
CA PRO A 12 34.20 -14.63 7.67
C PRO A 12 33.57 -13.74 8.74
N LYS A 13 34.23 -13.56 9.89
CA LYS A 13 33.69 -12.76 11.02
C LYS A 13 33.36 -11.32 10.62
N LYS A 14 34.21 -10.67 9.81
CA LYS A 14 33.97 -9.30 9.36
C LYS A 14 32.81 -9.21 8.39
N PHE A 15 32.76 -10.14 7.44
CA PHE A 15 31.70 -10.15 6.43
C PHE A 15 30.35 -10.56 7.01
N ILE A 16 30.30 -11.49 7.97
CA ILE A 16 29.06 -11.86 8.68
C ILE A 16 28.48 -10.66 9.44
N LEU A 17 29.31 -9.83 10.08
CA LEU A 17 28.83 -8.65 10.79
C LEU A 17 28.17 -7.64 9.84
N ILE A 18 28.77 -7.44 8.65
CA ILE A 18 28.22 -6.53 7.63
C ILE A 18 26.96 -7.13 7.02
N GLU A 19 26.97 -8.43 6.75
CA GLU A 19 25.81 -9.14 6.24
C GLU A 19 24.62 -9.01 7.19
N LEU A 20 24.85 -9.21 8.50
CA LEU A 20 23.82 -9.02 9.53
C LEU A 20 23.26 -7.59 9.52
N LEU A 21 24.16 -6.59 9.40
CA LEU A 21 23.73 -5.19 9.29
C LEU A 21 22.84 -4.97 8.05
N ILE A 22 23.24 -5.49 6.89
CA ILE A 22 22.46 -5.34 5.65
C ILE A 22 21.10 -6.03 5.78
N ILE A 23 21.05 -7.23 6.36
CA ILE A 23 19.81 -7.97 6.62
C ILE A 23 18.86 -7.13 7.47
N ILE A 24 19.35 -6.56 8.58
CA ILE A 24 18.53 -5.74 9.48
C ILE A 24 18.03 -4.47 8.76
N LEU A 25 18.92 -3.76 8.08
CA LEU A 25 18.56 -2.53 7.36
C LEU A 25 17.54 -2.81 6.25
N MET A 26 17.75 -3.86 5.47
CA MET A 26 16.80 -4.25 4.42
C MET A 26 15.47 -4.71 4.99
N PHE A 27 15.50 -5.51 6.06
CA PHE A 27 14.28 -5.89 6.79
C PHE A 27 13.48 -4.65 7.21
N MET A 28 14.13 -3.66 7.84
CA MET A 28 13.45 -2.43 8.27
C MET A 28 12.80 -1.67 7.11
N VAL A 29 13.52 -1.53 5.98
CA VAL A 29 13.00 -0.81 4.81
C VAL A 29 11.80 -1.54 4.20
N VAL A 30 11.88 -2.86 4.02
CA VAL A 30 10.78 -3.67 3.45
C VAL A 30 9.58 -3.71 4.40
N PHE A 31 9.84 -3.89 5.69
CA PHE A 31 8.81 -3.93 6.71
C PHE A 31 8.03 -2.60 6.78
N LEU A 32 8.75 -1.47 6.84
CA LEU A 32 8.12 -0.15 6.82
C LEU A 32 7.34 0.10 5.53
N SER A 33 7.85 -0.36 4.38
CA SER A 33 7.12 -0.28 3.12
C SER A 33 5.84 -1.11 3.14
N GLY A 34 5.88 -2.32 3.72
CA GLY A 34 4.69 -3.15 3.92
C GLY A 34 3.64 -2.47 4.78
N LEU A 35 4.05 -1.84 5.89
CA LEU A 35 3.15 -1.05 6.73
C LEU A 35 2.58 0.16 5.99
N THR A 36 3.41 0.88 5.22
CA THR A 36 2.96 2.03 4.41
C THR A 36 1.88 1.62 3.42
N ASN A 37 2.10 0.52 2.70
CA ASN A 37 1.13 0.00 1.73
C ASN A 37 -0.13 -0.53 2.43
N GLY A 38 0.03 -1.19 3.58
CA GLY A 38 -1.10 -1.68 4.39
C GLY A 38 -1.98 -0.54 4.90
N LEU A 39 -1.38 0.52 5.45
CA LEU A 39 -2.11 1.73 5.86
C LEU A 39 -2.81 2.40 4.67
N GLY A 40 -2.14 2.49 3.51
CA GLY A 40 -2.78 3.00 2.29
C GLY A 40 -4.01 2.18 1.90
N ARG A 41 -3.91 0.85 1.95
CA ARG A 41 -5.04 -0.05 1.65
C ARG A 41 -6.16 0.02 2.69
N SER A 42 -5.87 0.26 3.95
CA SER A 42 -6.93 0.50 4.96
C SER A 42 -7.83 1.69 4.60
N VAL A 43 -7.35 2.59 3.74
CA VAL A 43 -8.13 3.74 3.25
C VAL A 43 -8.84 3.46 1.93
N SER A 44 -8.23 2.71 1.02
CA SER A 44 -8.66 2.63 -0.40
C SER A 44 -8.96 1.22 -0.89
N ALA A 45 -8.83 0.19 -0.05
CA ALA A 45 -8.86 -1.21 -0.50
C ALA A 45 -10.07 -1.53 -1.37
N GLN A 46 -11.27 -1.12 -0.99
CA GLN A 46 -12.47 -1.43 -1.76
C GLN A 46 -12.49 -0.76 -3.14
N ILE A 47 -12.05 0.50 -3.21
CA ILE A 47 -11.95 1.20 -4.50
C ILE A 47 -10.88 0.52 -5.40
N ASP A 48 -9.79 0.04 -4.80
CA ASP A 48 -8.76 -0.72 -5.52
C ASP A 48 -9.28 -2.07 -6.02
N ASN A 49 -10.09 -2.76 -5.21
CA ASN A 49 -10.67 -4.07 -5.53
C ASN A 49 -11.64 -4.02 -6.73
N TYR A 50 -12.32 -2.90 -6.95
CA TYR A 50 -13.21 -2.73 -8.11
C TYR A 50 -12.49 -2.67 -9.47
N GLY A 51 -11.16 -2.56 -9.49
CA GLY A 51 -10.39 -2.50 -10.73
C GLY A 51 -10.37 -1.12 -11.39
N ALA A 52 -10.30 -1.09 -12.70
CA ALA A 52 -10.25 0.15 -13.48
C ALA A 52 -11.69 0.61 -13.81
N LEU A 53 -12.17 1.61 -13.09
CA LEU A 53 -13.51 2.18 -13.26
C LEU A 53 -13.41 3.70 -13.39
N HIS A 54 -14.45 4.27 -13.99
CA HIS A 54 -14.68 5.71 -14.07
C HIS A 54 -15.83 6.10 -13.13
N TYR A 55 -15.66 7.23 -12.46
CA TYR A 55 -16.59 7.76 -11.47
C TYR A 55 -17.13 9.10 -11.97
N ILE A 56 -18.45 9.21 -12.08
CA ILE A 56 -19.14 10.44 -12.44
C ILE A 56 -19.61 11.10 -11.15
N LEU A 57 -19.20 12.34 -10.93
CA LEU A 57 -19.51 13.14 -9.74
C LEU A 57 -20.01 14.51 -10.13
N SER A 58 -20.68 15.19 -9.20
CA SER A 58 -20.94 16.62 -9.36
C SER A 58 -19.63 17.42 -9.30
N THR A 59 -19.50 18.47 -10.10
CA THR A 59 -18.30 19.35 -10.10
C THR A 59 -18.08 20.01 -8.75
N ASP A 60 -19.16 20.35 -8.03
CA ASP A 60 -19.12 21.00 -6.71
C ASP A 60 -18.50 20.11 -5.62
N SER A 61 -18.43 18.79 -5.86
CA SER A 61 -17.83 17.84 -4.92
C SER A 61 -16.31 17.88 -4.90
N GLU A 62 -15.68 18.57 -5.84
CA GLU A 62 -14.23 18.59 -6.05
C GLU A 62 -13.60 17.18 -6.16
N GLY A 63 -14.37 16.19 -6.58
CA GLY A 63 -13.95 14.79 -6.73
C GLY A 63 -14.03 13.96 -5.44
N ILE A 64 -14.68 14.47 -4.38
CA ILE A 64 -14.89 13.75 -3.11
C ILE A 64 -16.27 13.10 -3.13
N ILE A 65 -16.34 11.77 -3.22
CA ILE A 65 -17.61 11.03 -3.36
C ILE A 65 -18.65 11.41 -2.30
N PRO A 66 -18.36 11.44 -0.98
CA PRO A 66 -19.35 11.80 0.02
C PRO A 66 -19.96 13.20 -0.09
N PHE A 67 -19.32 14.11 -0.82
CA PHE A 67 -19.80 15.49 -1.03
C PHE A 67 -20.53 15.66 -2.36
N SER A 68 -20.56 14.63 -3.19
CA SER A 68 -21.26 14.64 -4.47
C SER A 68 -22.70 14.18 -4.31
N THR A 69 -23.56 14.68 -5.19
CA THR A 69 -24.96 14.23 -5.31
C THR A 69 -25.37 14.26 -6.77
N ILE A 70 -25.81 13.13 -7.27
CA ILE A 70 -26.36 12.99 -8.62
C ILE A 70 -27.86 13.26 -8.56
N THR A 71 -28.30 14.32 -9.25
CA THR A 71 -29.72 14.66 -9.30
C THR A 71 -30.46 13.80 -10.34
N ALA A 72 -31.78 13.76 -10.26
CA ALA A 72 -32.61 13.07 -11.26
C ALA A 72 -32.38 13.61 -12.69
N LYS A 73 -32.08 14.93 -12.81
CA LYS A 73 -31.74 15.55 -14.09
C LYS A 73 -30.42 15.03 -14.63
N ASP A 74 -29.40 14.95 -13.76
CA ASP A 74 -28.06 14.45 -14.12
C ASP A 74 -28.13 12.99 -14.55
N LEU A 75 -28.88 12.17 -13.84
CA LEU A 75 -29.12 10.79 -14.17
C LEU A 75 -29.78 10.63 -15.56
N ASN A 76 -30.75 11.49 -15.89
CA ASN A 76 -31.38 11.48 -17.19
C ASN A 76 -30.42 11.88 -18.33
N GLU A 77 -29.48 12.80 -18.07
CA GLU A 77 -28.45 13.16 -19.06
C GLU A 77 -27.47 12.00 -19.28
N VAL A 78 -27.01 11.35 -18.20
CA VAL A 78 -26.11 10.19 -18.31
C VAL A 78 -26.77 9.03 -19.04
N LYS A 79 -28.08 8.79 -18.84
CA LYS A 79 -28.85 7.76 -19.56
C LYS A 79 -28.96 7.97 -21.05
N LYS A 80 -28.78 9.20 -21.56
CA LYS A 80 -28.81 9.49 -23.00
C LYS A 80 -27.53 9.05 -23.71
N ILE A 81 -26.46 8.76 -22.98
CA ILE A 81 -25.20 8.32 -23.55
C ILE A 81 -25.36 6.86 -24.01
N GLU A 82 -25.23 6.63 -25.31
CA GLU A 82 -25.40 5.30 -25.90
C GLU A 82 -24.46 4.26 -25.27
N GLY A 83 -24.99 3.10 -24.88
CA GLY A 83 -24.22 2.01 -24.27
C GLY A 83 -23.62 2.38 -22.91
N MET A 84 -24.31 3.20 -22.13
CA MET A 84 -23.88 3.61 -20.79
C MET A 84 -24.50 2.70 -19.75
N ASP A 85 -23.69 1.73 -19.26
CA ASP A 85 -24.01 0.94 -18.07
C ASP A 85 -23.33 1.57 -16.85
N TYR A 86 -24.08 1.73 -15.78
CA TYR A 86 -23.58 2.34 -14.56
C TYR A 86 -24.24 1.73 -13.32
N SER A 87 -23.54 1.89 -12.18
CA SER A 87 -24.09 1.63 -10.85
C SER A 87 -24.03 2.90 -10.02
N GLY A 88 -25.09 3.21 -9.32
CA GLY A 88 -25.10 4.26 -8.32
C GLY A 88 -24.44 3.77 -7.03
N LEU A 89 -23.58 4.62 -6.45
CA LEU A 89 -22.92 4.38 -5.17
C LEU A 89 -23.12 5.58 -4.26
N SER A 90 -23.49 5.30 -2.99
CA SER A 90 -23.45 6.26 -1.89
C SER A 90 -22.63 5.71 -0.75
N ILE A 91 -21.78 6.55 -0.17
CA ILE A 91 -20.85 6.20 0.91
C ILE A 91 -21.24 7.00 2.15
N GLN A 92 -21.48 6.31 3.25
CA GLN A 92 -21.81 6.97 4.52
C GLN A 92 -21.10 6.30 5.68
N ARG A 93 -20.35 7.08 6.46
CA ARG A 93 -19.78 6.62 7.72
C ARG A 93 -20.87 6.54 8.78
N ALA A 94 -20.84 5.46 9.56
CA ALA A 94 -21.82 5.17 10.60
C ALA A 94 -21.17 4.36 11.73
N THR A 95 -21.98 4.00 12.72
CA THR A 95 -21.59 3.08 13.79
C THR A 95 -22.66 2.04 13.99
N VAL A 96 -22.24 0.80 14.20
CA VAL A 96 -23.13 -0.34 14.49
C VAL A 96 -22.79 -0.98 15.83
N SER A 97 -23.67 -1.82 16.32
CA SER A 97 -23.43 -2.65 17.51
C SER A 97 -24.19 -3.97 17.37
N LYS A 98 -23.75 -5.01 18.10
CA LYS A 98 -24.45 -6.30 18.17
C LYS A 98 -25.77 -6.19 18.94
N THR A 99 -25.77 -5.47 20.02
CA THR A 99 -26.94 -5.20 20.88
C THR A 99 -27.04 -3.71 21.17
N GLU A 100 -28.14 -3.26 21.72
CA GLU A 100 -28.32 -1.84 22.05
C GLU A 100 -27.28 -1.32 23.04
N ASP A 101 -26.81 -2.17 23.95
CA ASP A 101 -25.89 -1.83 25.06
C ASP A 101 -24.43 -2.27 24.79
N SER A 102 -24.15 -2.94 23.66
CA SER A 102 -22.78 -3.35 23.33
C SER A 102 -21.95 -2.20 22.77
N ASN A 103 -20.63 -2.40 22.78
CA ASN A 103 -19.67 -1.49 22.18
C ASN A 103 -20.05 -1.13 20.76
N THR A 104 -19.79 0.12 20.39
CA THR A 104 -19.98 0.61 19.03
C THR A 104 -18.79 0.26 18.16
N LEU A 105 -19.08 -0.19 16.95
CA LEU A 105 -18.10 -0.52 15.91
C LEU A 105 -18.25 0.48 14.77
N ASP A 106 -17.16 1.05 14.33
CA ASP A 106 -17.15 1.95 13.16
C ASP A 106 -17.42 1.13 11.89
N ILE A 107 -18.26 1.67 11.01
CA ILE A 107 -18.59 1.08 9.71
C ILE A 107 -18.76 2.17 8.67
N THR A 108 -18.42 1.87 7.44
CA THR A 108 -18.77 2.72 6.29
C THR A 108 -19.73 1.97 5.39
N TYR A 109 -20.96 2.44 5.27
CA TYR A 109 -21.91 1.85 4.34
C TYR A 109 -21.58 2.22 2.90
N PHE A 110 -21.49 1.18 2.06
CA PHE A 110 -21.53 1.30 0.61
C PHE A 110 -22.92 0.87 0.15
N ALA A 111 -23.77 1.87 -0.09
CA ALA A 111 -25.12 1.65 -0.58
C ALA A 111 -25.13 1.73 -2.11
N THR A 112 -25.65 0.69 -2.76
CA THR A 112 -25.69 0.59 -4.22
C THR A 112 -27.11 0.39 -4.71
N ASP A 113 -27.42 0.98 -5.86
CA ASP A 113 -28.61 0.64 -6.60
C ASP A 113 -28.39 -0.61 -7.48
N HIS A 114 -29.46 -1.08 -8.15
CA HIS A 114 -29.35 -2.23 -9.03
C HIS A 114 -28.29 -2.02 -10.11
N ASN A 115 -27.46 -3.03 -10.24
CA ASN A 115 -26.27 -3.02 -11.08
C ASN A 115 -26.34 -4.19 -12.06
N GLU A 116 -26.75 -3.95 -13.30
CA GLU A 116 -26.87 -5.00 -14.31
C GLU A 116 -25.53 -5.64 -14.67
N GLU A 117 -24.42 -4.89 -14.64
CA GLU A 117 -23.08 -5.38 -14.95
C GLU A 117 -22.23 -5.81 -13.73
N GLU A 118 -22.78 -5.79 -12.54
CA GLU A 118 -22.10 -6.21 -11.32
C GLU A 118 -20.77 -5.45 -11.06
N ILE A 119 -20.75 -4.17 -11.44
CA ILE A 119 -19.54 -3.34 -11.42
C ILE A 119 -18.99 -3.17 -10.00
N LEU A 120 -19.87 -3.11 -9.00
CA LEU A 120 -19.52 -2.80 -7.60
C LEU A 120 -19.50 -4.03 -6.69
N ASN A 121 -19.40 -5.26 -7.22
CA ASN A 121 -19.30 -6.44 -6.38
C ASN A 121 -17.97 -6.47 -5.61
N PRO A 122 -18.00 -6.69 -4.29
CA PRO A 122 -16.78 -6.90 -3.50
C PRO A 122 -16.17 -8.28 -3.78
N ILE A 123 -14.97 -8.49 -3.29
CA ILE A 123 -14.35 -9.82 -3.25
C ILE A 123 -15.00 -10.59 -2.10
N MET A 124 -15.85 -11.56 -2.41
CA MET A 124 -16.59 -12.32 -1.41
C MET A 124 -15.71 -13.36 -0.70
N GLU A 125 -16.05 -13.66 0.55
CA GLU A 125 -15.50 -14.78 1.32
C GLU A 125 -16.49 -15.95 1.27
N ASP A 126 -16.06 -17.11 0.76
CA ASP A 126 -16.77 -18.39 0.80
C ASP A 126 -18.20 -18.42 0.21
N THR A 127 -18.54 -17.46 -0.66
CA THR A 127 -19.88 -17.42 -1.31
C THR A 127 -19.81 -16.67 -2.63
N ASP A 128 -20.73 -17.00 -3.55
CA ASP A 128 -20.93 -16.30 -4.83
C ASP A 128 -22.07 -15.25 -4.76
N LEU A 129 -22.51 -14.87 -3.55
CA LEU A 129 -23.56 -13.86 -3.36
C LEU A 129 -23.12 -12.53 -3.97
N LYS A 130 -24.04 -11.86 -4.66
CA LYS A 130 -23.79 -10.56 -5.29
C LYS A 130 -24.51 -9.45 -4.52
N ILE A 131 -24.04 -8.21 -4.67
CA ILE A 131 -24.74 -7.06 -4.07
C ILE A 131 -26.18 -6.95 -4.61
N SER A 132 -26.41 -7.29 -5.88
CA SER A 132 -27.74 -7.32 -6.48
C SER A 132 -28.74 -8.29 -5.81
N ASP A 133 -28.22 -9.30 -5.11
CA ASP A 133 -29.05 -10.29 -4.41
C ASP A 133 -29.48 -9.83 -3.02
N LEU A 134 -28.93 -8.72 -2.52
CA LEU A 134 -29.22 -8.19 -1.19
C LEU A 134 -30.69 -7.75 -1.09
N LYS A 135 -31.39 -8.34 -0.16
CA LYS A 135 -32.75 -7.93 0.19
C LYS A 135 -32.71 -6.74 1.15
N LYS A 136 -33.85 -6.12 1.33
CA LYS A 136 -34.01 -5.03 2.30
C LYS A 136 -33.61 -5.51 3.70
N ASN A 137 -32.80 -4.70 4.38
CA ASN A 137 -32.23 -4.95 5.72
C ASN A 137 -31.22 -6.12 5.78
N GLU A 138 -30.63 -6.48 4.68
CA GLU A 138 -29.47 -7.38 4.63
C GLU A 138 -28.20 -6.58 4.42
N VAL A 139 -27.09 -7.11 4.96
CA VAL A 139 -25.77 -6.48 4.86
C VAL A 139 -24.68 -7.54 4.62
N ILE A 140 -23.74 -7.23 3.74
CA ILE A 140 -22.46 -7.94 3.61
C ILE A 140 -21.44 -7.12 4.36
N LEU A 141 -20.74 -7.70 5.32
CA LEU A 141 -19.72 -7.02 6.14
C LEU A 141 -18.31 -7.37 5.66
N ASP A 142 -17.33 -6.52 6.00
CA ASP A 142 -15.92 -6.90 5.86
C ASP A 142 -15.60 -8.09 6.78
N SER A 143 -14.68 -8.98 6.35
CA SER A 143 -14.31 -10.20 7.08
C SER A 143 -13.70 -9.92 8.46
N SER A 144 -13.14 -8.74 8.70
CA SER A 144 -12.62 -8.36 10.02
C SER A 144 -13.71 -8.33 11.11
N PHE A 145 -14.97 -8.05 10.77
CA PHE A 145 -16.07 -8.15 11.73
C PHE A 145 -16.28 -9.60 12.24
N LYS A 146 -15.99 -10.60 11.41
CA LYS A 146 -16.01 -12.01 11.81
C LYS A 146 -14.80 -12.37 12.68
N GLU A 147 -13.61 -11.91 12.27
CA GLU A 147 -12.34 -12.27 12.90
C GLU A 147 -12.15 -11.56 14.25
N ASP A 148 -12.38 -10.26 14.31
CA ASP A 148 -12.09 -9.43 15.48
C ASP A 148 -13.28 -9.34 16.44
N GLU A 149 -14.52 -9.36 15.93
CA GLU A 149 -15.73 -9.16 16.70
C GLU A 149 -16.57 -10.43 16.87
N GLY A 150 -16.20 -11.52 16.20
CA GLY A 150 -16.92 -12.80 16.24
C GLY A 150 -18.36 -12.71 15.73
N ILE A 151 -18.66 -11.82 14.78
CA ILE A 151 -19.96 -11.73 14.09
C ILE A 151 -20.04 -12.90 13.11
N GLN A 152 -21.22 -13.53 13.00
CA GLN A 152 -21.44 -14.67 12.13
C GLN A 152 -22.55 -14.39 11.11
N VAL A 153 -22.56 -15.16 10.01
CA VAL A 153 -23.68 -15.13 9.06
C VAL A 153 -24.98 -15.52 9.78
N GLY A 154 -26.01 -14.72 9.62
CA GLY A 154 -27.29 -14.86 10.30
C GLY A 154 -27.46 -13.94 11.50
N ASP A 155 -26.39 -13.39 12.06
CA ASP A 155 -26.45 -12.41 13.15
C ASP A 155 -27.11 -11.10 12.68
N GLN A 156 -27.52 -10.29 13.65
CA GLN A 156 -28.03 -8.95 13.41
C GLN A 156 -27.09 -7.91 13.99
N VAL A 157 -26.86 -6.85 13.24
CA VAL A 157 -26.19 -5.64 13.72
C VAL A 157 -27.18 -4.48 13.70
N ILE A 158 -27.06 -3.58 14.65
CA ILE A 158 -27.98 -2.43 14.84
C ILE A 158 -27.24 -1.16 14.47
N ASP A 159 -27.71 -0.46 13.44
CA ASP A 159 -27.24 0.89 13.15
C ASP A 159 -27.64 1.85 14.27
N LYS A 160 -26.66 2.56 14.85
CA LYS A 160 -26.91 3.40 16.03
C LYS A 160 -27.73 4.65 15.73
N THR A 161 -27.65 5.17 14.51
CA THR A 161 -28.36 6.40 14.10
C THR A 161 -29.81 6.11 13.78
N SER A 162 -30.06 5.18 12.88
CA SER A 162 -31.43 4.85 12.43
C SER A 162 -32.14 3.83 13.31
N LYS A 163 -31.41 3.16 14.23
CA LYS A 163 -31.90 2.00 15.00
C LYS A 163 -32.39 0.84 14.11
N GLN A 164 -31.93 0.82 12.85
CA GLN A 164 -32.27 -0.28 11.92
C GLN A 164 -31.48 -1.51 12.27
N LYS A 165 -32.16 -2.66 12.34
CA LYS A 165 -31.52 -3.96 12.43
C LYS A 165 -31.19 -4.46 11.02
N LEU A 166 -29.95 -4.84 10.82
CA LEU A 166 -29.43 -5.38 9.56
C LEU A 166 -28.99 -6.81 9.79
N LYS A 167 -29.47 -7.74 8.95
CA LYS A 167 -29.06 -9.15 9.00
C LYS A 167 -27.79 -9.35 8.21
N VAL A 168 -26.77 -9.92 8.83
CA VAL A 168 -25.53 -10.29 8.15
C VAL A 168 -25.76 -11.53 7.30
N VAL A 169 -25.52 -11.43 5.99
CA VAL A 169 -25.76 -12.53 5.03
C VAL A 169 -24.49 -13.11 4.45
N ALA A 170 -23.39 -12.35 4.45
CA ALA A 170 -22.10 -12.79 3.95
C ALA A 170 -20.98 -11.86 4.45
N PHE A 171 -19.73 -12.27 4.15
CA PHE A 171 -18.54 -11.47 4.38
C PHE A 171 -17.77 -11.20 3.10
N ALA A 172 -17.12 -10.03 3.02
CA ALA A 172 -16.26 -9.61 1.93
C ALA A 172 -14.82 -9.45 2.42
N LYS A 173 -13.84 -9.80 1.57
CA LYS A 173 -12.41 -9.70 1.89
C LYS A 173 -11.87 -8.31 1.61
N ASN A 174 -11.09 -7.75 2.54
CA ASN A 174 -10.42 -6.45 2.38
C ASN A 174 -11.37 -5.33 1.93
N ALA A 175 -12.56 -5.29 2.49
CA ALA A 175 -13.57 -4.29 2.19
C ALA A 175 -13.42 -3.09 3.14
N LYS A 176 -12.41 -2.21 2.87
CA LYS A 176 -12.08 -1.06 3.71
C LYS A 176 -12.11 0.24 2.93
N TYR A 177 -12.58 1.30 3.59
CA TYR A 177 -12.61 2.67 3.06
C TYR A 177 -12.50 3.70 4.19
N GLY A 178 -11.56 4.66 4.06
CA GLY A 178 -11.41 5.76 5.03
C GLY A 178 -11.08 5.30 6.45
N TYR A 179 -10.27 4.23 6.59
CA TYR A 179 -9.90 3.57 7.87
C TYR A 179 -11.06 2.87 8.58
N SER A 180 -12.13 2.58 7.89
CA SER A 180 -13.28 1.87 8.44
C SER A 180 -13.60 0.66 7.57
N GLU A 181 -14.10 -0.36 8.20
CA GLU A 181 -14.65 -1.55 7.55
C GLU A 181 -15.94 -1.19 6.82
N ILE A 182 -16.21 -1.90 5.71
CA ILE A 182 -17.39 -1.64 4.88
C ILE A 182 -18.53 -2.60 5.22
N GLY A 183 -19.74 -2.04 5.22
CA GLY A 183 -20.99 -2.78 5.12
C GLY A 183 -21.69 -2.45 3.81
N PHE A 184 -21.83 -3.45 2.94
CA PHE A 184 -22.58 -3.29 1.68
C PHE A 184 -24.04 -3.49 1.92
N ILE A 185 -24.85 -2.54 1.49
CA ILE A 185 -26.32 -2.56 1.62
C ILE A 185 -26.97 -2.12 0.31
N SER A 186 -28.22 -2.52 0.10
CA SER A 186 -29.01 -2.05 -1.03
C SER A 186 -29.45 -0.59 -0.84
N SER A 187 -29.69 0.12 -1.95
CA SER A 187 -30.28 1.47 -1.95
C SER A 187 -31.62 1.53 -1.19
N ASP A 188 -32.41 0.45 -1.22
CA ASP A 188 -33.68 0.33 -0.48
C ASP A 188 -33.45 0.29 1.05
N THR A 189 -32.45 -0.46 1.49
CA THR A 189 -32.04 -0.50 2.90
C THR A 189 -31.59 0.87 3.36
N TYR A 190 -30.69 1.49 2.58
CA TYR A 190 -30.15 2.81 2.88
C TYR A 190 -31.27 3.87 2.93
N THR A 191 -32.17 3.86 1.96
CA THR A 191 -33.33 4.75 1.92
C THR A 191 -34.18 4.60 3.17
N GLY A 192 -34.50 3.35 3.56
CA GLY A 192 -35.27 3.07 4.78
C GLY A 192 -34.57 3.57 6.06
N MET A 193 -33.25 3.48 6.14
CA MET A 193 -32.48 4.02 7.25
C MET A 193 -32.55 5.56 7.28
N ARG A 194 -32.38 6.21 6.14
CA ARG A 194 -32.43 7.68 6.02
C ARG A 194 -33.82 8.24 6.31
N GLN A 195 -34.87 7.56 5.88
CA GLN A 195 -36.27 7.98 6.11
C GLN A 195 -36.67 7.98 7.59
N LYS A 196 -35.95 7.29 8.47
CA LYS A 196 -36.18 7.38 9.91
C LYS A 196 -35.76 8.72 10.50
N THR A 197 -34.81 9.41 9.87
CA THR A 197 -34.33 10.74 10.26
C THR A 197 -34.94 11.85 9.40
N ASP A 198 -35.16 11.57 8.12
CA ASP A 198 -35.76 12.47 7.14
C ASP A 198 -36.83 11.70 6.33
N PRO A 199 -38.11 11.74 6.70
CA PRO A 199 -39.17 11.00 6.01
C PRO A 199 -39.33 11.34 4.53
N SER A 200 -38.84 12.50 4.09
CA SER A 200 -38.91 12.94 2.68
C SER A 200 -37.75 12.41 1.82
N TYR A 201 -36.77 11.73 2.44
CA TYR A 201 -35.59 11.25 1.74
C TYR A 201 -35.95 10.28 0.60
N GLN A 202 -35.38 10.53 -0.57
CA GLN A 202 -35.39 9.65 -1.73
C GLN A 202 -33.98 9.27 -2.10
N TRP A 203 -33.80 8.06 -2.58
CA TRP A 203 -32.49 7.59 -3.03
C TRP A 203 -31.87 8.54 -4.05
N ARG A 204 -30.62 8.89 -3.79
CA ARG A 204 -29.75 9.62 -4.73
C ARG A 204 -28.34 9.07 -4.59
N ALA A 205 -27.76 8.64 -5.70
CA ALA A 205 -26.37 8.24 -5.72
C ALA A 205 -25.47 9.47 -5.52
N GLN A 206 -24.38 9.29 -4.82
CA GLN A 206 -23.32 10.29 -4.73
C GLN A 206 -22.42 10.24 -5.96
N THR A 207 -22.24 9.05 -6.53
CA THR A 207 -21.49 8.87 -7.78
C THR A 207 -22.14 7.79 -8.62
N LEU A 208 -22.00 7.91 -9.94
CA LEU A 208 -22.27 6.82 -10.87
C LEU A 208 -20.94 6.22 -11.30
N VAL A 209 -20.84 4.91 -11.23
CA VAL A 209 -19.63 4.16 -11.54
C VAL A 209 -19.85 3.36 -12.81
N THR A 210 -18.89 3.40 -13.74
CA THR A 210 -18.98 2.73 -15.04
C THR A 210 -17.64 2.15 -15.48
N LYS A 211 -17.69 1.09 -16.28
CA LYS A 211 -16.52 0.56 -17.00
C LYS A 211 -16.24 1.32 -18.28
N LYS A 212 -17.23 2.04 -18.82
CA LYS A 212 -17.10 2.77 -20.06
C LYS A 212 -16.15 3.96 -19.90
N SER A 213 -15.19 4.06 -20.80
CA SER A 213 -14.33 5.24 -20.88
C SER A 213 -15.12 6.41 -21.46
N ILE A 214 -15.33 7.42 -20.65
CA ILE A 214 -16.02 8.68 -20.99
C ILE A 214 -15.18 9.85 -20.55
N THR A 215 -15.42 11.00 -21.16
CA THR A 215 -14.75 12.26 -20.83
C THR A 215 -15.75 13.26 -20.26
N SER A 216 -15.28 14.25 -19.52
CA SER A 216 -16.17 15.29 -18.98
C SER A 216 -16.87 16.11 -20.07
N SER A 217 -16.34 16.12 -21.31
CA SER A 217 -17.00 16.75 -22.46
C SER A 217 -18.26 16.02 -22.92
N ASP A 218 -18.41 14.75 -22.56
CA ASP A 218 -19.58 13.93 -22.93
C ASP A 218 -20.76 14.13 -21.96
N LEU A 219 -20.51 14.88 -20.87
CA LEU A 219 -21.43 15.10 -19.78
C LEU A 219 -21.92 16.55 -19.69
N ALA A 220 -22.98 16.77 -18.93
CA ALA A 220 -23.43 18.10 -18.55
C ALA A 220 -22.33 18.85 -17.76
N SER A 221 -22.28 20.18 -17.88
CA SER A 221 -21.20 21.02 -17.31
C SER A 221 -21.09 20.96 -15.77
N ASN A 222 -22.12 20.51 -15.08
CA ASN A 222 -22.15 20.31 -13.63
C ASN A 222 -21.68 18.91 -13.20
N LEU A 223 -21.26 18.07 -14.14
CA LEU A 223 -20.71 16.75 -13.90
C LEU A 223 -19.26 16.66 -14.32
N MET A 224 -18.51 15.84 -13.63
CA MET A 224 -17.13 15.53 -13.94
C MET A 224 -16.90 14.02 -13.94
N VAL A 225 -15.96 13.58 -14.77
CA VAL A 225 -15.45 12.21 -14.74
C VAL A 225 -14.10 12.18 -14.05
N THR A 226 -13.90 11.21 -13.22
CA THR A 226 -12.63 10.98 -12.54
C THR A 226 -12.26 9.50 -12.57
N ASP A 227 -10.98 9.19 -12.57
CA ASP A 227 -10.50 7.82 -12.52
C ASP A 227 -10.35 7.31 -11.07
N LYS A 228 -10.13 6.02 -10.92
CA LYS A 228 -9.90 5.37 -9.63
C LYS A 228 -8.82 6.06 -8.80
N LYS A 229 -7.70 6.43 -9.42
CA LYS A 229 -6.56 7.04 -8.71
C LYS A 229 -6.94 8.41 -8.15
N GLN A 230 -7.63 9.23 -8.94
CA GLN A 230 -8.09 10.54 -8.51
C GLN A 230 -9.09 10.44 -7.36
N VAL A 231 -10.03 9.49 -7.42
CA VAL A 231 -10.97 9.22 -6.31
C VAL A 231 -10.22 8.86 -5.03
N ILE A 232 -9.25 7.95 -5.10
CA ILE A 232 -8.44 7.55 -3.95
C ILE A 232 -7.63 8.74 -3.39
N ASP A 233 -7.00 9.53 -4.27
CA ASP A 233 -6.22 10.70 -3.87
C ASP A 233 -7.07 11.78 -3.18
N LYS A 234 -8.38 11.79 -3.42
CA LYS A 234 -9.35 12.71 -2.83
C LYS A 234 -9.99 12.19 -1.54
N ILE A 235 -9.75 10.94 -1.14
CA ILE A 235 -10.17 10.46 0.18
C ILE A 235 -9.49 11.32 1.25
N PRO A 236 -10.25 11.92 2.19
CA PRO A 236 -9.69 12.82 3.19
C PRO A 236 -8.51 12.22 3.95
N GLY A 237 -7.40 12.94 3.97
CA GLY A 237 -6.16 12.53 4.65
C GLY A 237 -5.26 11.56 3.87
N TYR A 238 -5.78 10.81 2.89
CA TYR A 238 -5.02 9.77 2.17
C TYR A 238 -3.75 10.29 1.51
N LYS A 239 -3.87 11.33 0.68
CA LYS A 239 -2.73 11.86 -0.09
C LYS A 239 -1.60 12.36 0.80
N ALA A 240 -1.94 13.13 1.84
CA ALA A 240 -0.96 13.68 2.79
C ALA A 240 -0.24 12.55 3.55
N GLN A 241 -1.00 11.59 4.07
CA GLN A 241 -0.44 10.45 4.80
C GLN A 241 0.43 9.57 3.91
N ASN A 242 -0.06 9.18 2.73
CA ASN A 242 0.69 8.33 1.80
C ASN A 242 2.01 8.99 1.38
N LEU A 243 1.99 10.31 1.10
CA LEU A 243 3.19 11.07 0.79
C LEU A 243 4.18 11.05 1.96
N THR A 244 3.71 11.33 3.18
CA THR A 244 4.54 11.32 4.39
C THR A 244 5.20 9.96 4.62
N LEU A 245 4.42 8.88 4.56
CA LEU A 245 4.91 7.52 4.77
C LEU A 245 5.93 7.11 3.69
N ARG A 246 5.68 7.47 2.43
CA ARG A 246 6.64 7.25 1.34
C ARG A 246 7.92 8.05 1.55
N MET A 247 7.84 9.29 2.00
CA MET A 247 9.03 10.09 2.33
C MET A 247 9.85 9.43 3.44
N ILE A 248 9.22 8.93 4.50
CA ILE A 248 9.90 8.21 5.59
C ILE A 248 10.61 6.97 5.03
N THR A 249 9.95 6.18 4.17
CA THR A 249 10.56 5.00 3.55
C THR A 249 11.79 5.37 2.70
N TRP A 250 11.72 6.45 1.91
CA TRP A 250 12.85 6.94 1.12
C TRP A 250 14.01 7.44 2.00
N VAL A 251 13.71 8.20 3.05
CA VAL A 251 14.72 8.67 4.01
C VAL A 251 15.42 7.49 4.68
N LEU A 252 14.65 6.47 5.11
CA LEU A 252 15.23 5.27 5.71
C LEU A 252 16.11 4.51 4.72
N LEU A 253 15.71 4.38 3.46
CA LEU A 253 16.49 3.75 2.41
C LEU A 253 17.82 4.49 2.17
N LEU A 254 17.79 5.82 2.08
CA LEU A 254 18.98 6.64 1.90
C LEU A 254 19.91 6.57 3.13
N ALA A 255 19.35 6.66 4.34
CA ALA A 255 20.11 6.54 5.58
C ALA A 255 20.78 5.16 5.69
N SER A 256 20.06 4.10 5.39
CA SER A 256 20.59 2.72 5.36
C SER A 256 21.74 2.58 4.37
N SER A 257 21.59 3.14 3.18
CA SER A 257 22.64 3.13 2.15
C SER A 257 23.86 3.94 2.56
N ALA A 258 23.67 5.09 3.23
CA ALA A 258 24.77 5.90 3.76
C ALA A 258 25.54 5.17 4.86
N ILE A 259 24.85 4.50 5.78
CA ILE A 259 25.47 3.65 6.82
C ILE A 259 26.35 2.58 6.17
N LEU A 260 25.83 1.88 5.16
CA LEU A 260 26.62 0.90 4.40
C LEU A 260 27.84 1.53 3.73
N GLY A 261 27.68 2.71 3.14
CA GLY A 261 28.79 3.46 2.54
C GLY A 261 29.92 3.75 3.54
N VAL A 262 29.57 4.18 4.75
CA VAL A 262 30.54 4.40 5.84
C VAL A 262 31.23 3.09 6.25
N PHE A 263 30.47 2.01 6.41
CA PHE A 263 31.06 0.70 6.72
C PHE A 263 32.02 0.23 5.64
N PHE A 264 31.65 0.34 4.37
CA PHE A 264 32.56 -0.01 3.27
C PHE A 264 33.78 0.89 3.20
N TYR A 265 33.64 2.17 3.52
CA TYR A 265 34.76 3.08 3.63
C TYR A 265 35.78 2.62 4.71
N ILE A 266 35.29 2.30 5.91
CA ILE A 266 36.12 1.82 7.02
C ILE A 266 36.81 0.51 6.65
N LEU A 267 36.08 -0.45 6.05
CA LEU A 267 36.65 -1.71 5.57
C LEU A 267 37.77 -1.49 4.55
N THR A 268 37.56 -0.56 3.63
CA THR A 268 38.52 -0.26 2.57
C THR A 268 39.76 0.39 3.17
N LEU A 269 39.63 1.27 4.17
CA LEU A 269 40.80 1.82 4.92
C LEU A 269 41.61 0.70 5.59
N GLN A 270 40.96 -0.26 6.23
CA GLN A 270 41.64 -1.41 6.85
C GLN A 270 42.45 -2.26 5.87
N LYS A 271 42.07 -2.23 4.57
CA LYS A 271 42.70 -3.00 3.50
C LYS A 271 43.77 -2.23 2.73
N LEU A 272 44.08 -0.99 3.07
CA LEU A 272 45.05 -0.15 2.32
C LEU A 272 46.43 -0.82 2.18
N LYS A 273 46.95 -1.44 3.26
CA LYS A 273 48.23 -2.19 3.20
C LYS A 273 48.16 -3.35 2.19
N GLN A 274 47.05 -4.07 2.14
CA GLN A 274 46.87 -5.16 1.18
C GLN A 274 46.76 -4.63 -0.26
N PHE A 275 46.15 -3.47 -0.47
CA PHE A 275 46.11 -2.81 -1.79
C PHE A 275 47.47 -2.37 -2.26
N GLY A 276 48.32 -1.89 -1.35
CA GLY A 276 49.72 -1.57 -1.63
C GLY A 276 50.48 -2.79 -2.15
N VAL A 277 50.35 -3.94 -1.51
CA VAL A 277 51.00 -5.19 -1.95
C VAL A 277 50.43 -5.64 -3.31
N LEU A 278 49.10 -5.60 -3.50
CA LEU A 278 48.48 -5.97 -4.78
C LEU A 278 48.95 -5.07 -5.92
N LYS A 279 49.13 -3.77 -5.67
CA LYS A 279 49.67 -2.82 -6.63
C LYS A 279 51.15 -3.10 -6.95
N ALA A 280 51.94 -3.47 -5.95
CA ALA A 280 53.36 -3.83 -6.11
C ALA A 280 53.56 -5.08 -7.00
N ILE A 281 52.61 -6.04 -6.97
CA ILE A 281 52.62 -7.23 -7.86
C ILE A 281 51.93 -6.96 -9.20
N GLY A 282 51.55 -5.71 -9.53
CA GLY A 282 51.12 -5.30 -10.86
C GLY A 282 49.59 -5.13 -11.03
N MET A 283 48.75 -5.23 -9.99
CA MET A 283 47.32 -4.97 -10.11
C MET A 283 47.07 -3.45 -10.27
N SER A 284 46.23 -3.09 -11.24
CA SER A 284 45.78 -1.70 -11.40
C SER A 284 44.74 -1.31 -10.34
N MET A 285 44.66 -0.01 -10.01
CA MET A 285 43.64 0.52 -9.08
C MET A 285 42.20 0.24 -9.57
N SER A 286 41.99 0.19 -10.88
CA SER A 286 40.68 -0.19 -11.46
C SER A 286 40.30 -1.64 -11.13
N GLN A 287 41.26 -2.55 -11.18
CA GLN A 287 41.05 -3.97 -10.84
C GLN A 287 40.74 -4.12 -9.34
N ILE A 288 41.47 -3.41 -8.47
CA ILE A 288 41.24 -3.40 -7.01
C ILE A 288 39.81 -2.85 -6.71
N THR A 289 39.46 -1.72 -7.33
CA THR A 289 38.11 -1.13 -7.22
C THR A 289 37.03 -2.12 -7.67
N TYR A 290 37.23 -2.80 -8.80
CA TYR A 290 36.30 -3.81 -9.31
C TYR A 290 36.08 -4.97 -8.33
N VAL A 291 37.18 -5.47 -7.71
CA VAL A 291 37.08 -6.52 -6.68
C VAL A 291 36.27 -6.05 -5.49
N GLN A 292 36.49 -4.83 -5.00
CA GLN A 292 35.74 -4.26 -3.85
C GLN A 292 34.27 -4.06 -4.19
N LEU A 293 33.94 -3.50 -5.36
CA LEU A 293 32.55 -3.34 -5.80
C LEU A 293 31.87 -4.70 -6.01
N SER A 294 32.60 -5.71 -6.50
CA SER A 294 32.07 -7.08 -6.60
C SER A 294 31.74 -7.66 -5.22
N GLN A 295 32.57 -7.43 -4.20
CA GLN A 295 32.26 -7.84 -2.81
C GLN A 295 31.01 -7.18 -2.30
N LEU A 296 30.93 -5.85 -2.45
CA LEU A 296 29.76 -5.08 -2.05
C LEU A 296 28.46 -5.59 -2.72
N THR A 297 28.52 -5.83 -4.03
CA THR A 297 27.38 -6.34 -4.79
C THR A 297 26.93 -7.73 -4.28
N ILE A 298 27.88 -8.63 -4.04
CA ILE A 298 27.56 -10.00 -3.56
C ILE A 298 26.92 -9.93 -2.16
N ILE A 299 27.51 -9.17 -1.24
CA ILE A 299 27.00 -9.02 0.13
C ILE A 299 25.63 -8.34 0.11
N SER A 300 25.47 -7.24 -0.64
CA SER A 300 24.19 -6.57 -0.75
C SER A 300 23.11 -7.49 -1.35
N LEU A 301 23.44 -8.33 -2.33
CA LEU A 301 22.47 -9.26 -2.93
C LEU A 301 22.01 -10.31 -1.91
N ILE A 302 22.95 -10.92 -1.19
CA ILE A 302 22.63 -11.94 -0.18
C ILE A 302 21.81 -11.30 0.96
N GLY A 303 22.26 -10.16 1.48
CA GLY A 303 21.58 -9.46 2.57
C GLY A 303 20.19 -8.98 2.20
N VAL A 304 20.00 -8.50 0.95
CA VAL A 304 18.67 -8.14 0.43
C VAL A 304 17.75 -9.37 0.36
N LEU A 305 18.24 -10.50 -0.14
CA LEU A 305 17.43 -11.72 -0.21
C LEU A 305 17.04 -12.23 1.18
N LEU A 306 17.98 -12.23 2.13
CA LEU A 306 17.72 -12.67 3.49
C LEU A 306 16.84 -11.68 4.26
N GLY A 307 17.07 -10.37 4.12
CA GLY A 307 16.25 -9.33 4.74
C GLY A 307 14.82 -9.31 4.21
N LEU A 308 14.64 -9.48 2.89
CA LEU A 308 13.32 -9.64 2.27
C LEU A 308 12.63 -10.92 2.75
N GLY A 309 13.35 -12.04 2.81
CA GLY A 309 12.85 -13.30 3.34
C GLY A 309 12.37 -13.15 4.78
N LEU A 310 13.17 -12.49 5.64
CA LEU A 310 12.81 -12.25 7.03
C LEU A 310 11.53 -11.38 7.15
N ALA A 311 11.43 -10.32 6.35
CA ALA A 311 10.26 -9.43 6.36
C ALA A 311 8.98 -10.18 5.92
N THR A 312 9.06 -10.97 4.86
CA THR A 312 7.92 -11.76 4.36
C THR A 312 7.54 -12.90 5.32
N MET A 313 8.50 -13.51 5.99
CA MET A 313 8.23 -14.52 7.02
C MET A 313 7.58 -13.93 8.28
N MET A 314 7.91 -12.70 8.65
CA MET A 314 7.29 -12.03 9.80
C MET A 314 5.87 -11.53 9.53
N ALA A 315 5.51 -11.22 8.30
CA ALA A 315 4.20 -10.65 7.97
C ALA A 315 2.99 -11.46 8.52
N PRO A 316 2.96 -12.81 8.44
CA PRO A 316 1.85 -13.61 8.97
C PRO A 316 1.74 -13.62 10.50
N PHE A 317 2.79 -13.21 11.22
CA PHE A 317 2.79 -13.16 12.69
C PHE A 317 2.35 -11.80 13.24
N LEU A 318 2.07 -10.84 12.37
CA LEU A 318 1.54 -9.55 12.80
C LEU A 318 0.08 -9.70 13.24
N PRO A 319 -0.33 -9.01 14.31
CA PRO A 319 -1.75 -8.93 14.67
C PRO A 319 -2.58 -8.34 13.52
N ASN A 320 -3.83 -8.79 13.36
CA ASN A 320 -4.75 -8.28 12.32
C ASN A 320 -4.98 -6.76 12.41
N SER A 321 -4.81 -6.17 13.60
CA SER A 321 -4.86 -4.73 13.82
C SER A 321 -3.69 -3.95 13.19
N VAL A 322 -2.61 -4.63 12.81
CA VAL A 322 -1.45 -4.01 12.16
C VAL A 322 -1.58 -4.17 10.64
N PRO A 323 -2.01 -3.14 9.90
CA PRO A 323 -2.19 -3.24 8.46
C PRO A 323 -0.83 -3.41 7.78
N SER A 324 -0.58 -4.57 7.23
CA SER A 324 0.63 -4.88 6.46
C SER A 324 0.25 -5.46 5.11
N PHE A 325 0.75 -4.85 4.05
CA PHE A 325 0.51 -5.33 2.70
C PHE A 325 1.78 -5.24 1.86
N MET A 326 2.27 -6.40 1.46
CA MET A 326 3.51 -6.53 0.68
C MET A 326 3.19 -7.02 -0.72
N THR A 327 3.48 -6.21 -1.75
CA THR A 327 3.40 -6.65 -3.13
C THR A 327 4.77 -7.08 -3.66
N LEU A 328 4.78 -8.07 -4.53
CA LEU A 328 6.03 -8.51 -5.18
C LEU A 328 6.68 -7.34 -5.95
N LYS A 329 5.89 -6.49 -6.58
CA LYS A 329 6.37 -5.32 -7.35
C LYS A 329 7.05 -4.29 -6.45
N ASP A 330 6.47 -3.96 -5.31
CA ASP A 330 7.04 -2.97 -4.38
C ASP A 330 8.30 -3.51 -3.73
N ASN A 331 8.28 -4.77 -3.31
CA ASN A 331 9.44 -5.45 -2.74
C ASN A 331 10.61 -5.51 -3.73
N LEU A 332 10.34 -5.78 -5.02
CA LEU A 332 11.36 -5.77 -6.06
C LEU A 332 11.93 -4.36 -6.28
N ASN A 333 11.07 -3.35 -6.39
CA ASN A 333 11.49 -1.96 -6.58
C ASN A 333 12.38 -1.47 -5.43
N ILE A 334 12.01 -1.77 -4.20
CA ILE A 334 12.78 -1.41 -3.00
C ILE A 334 14.12 -2.15 -2.99
N SER A 335 14.12 -3.45 -3.29
CA SER A 335 15.33 -4.26 -3.33
C SER A 335 16.33 -3.75 -4.36
N VAL A 336 15.86 -3.45 -5.56
CA VAL A 336 16.69 -2.86 -6.63
C VAL A 336 17.21 -1.48 -6.21
N SER A 337 16.35 -0.62 -5.67
CA SER A 337 16.75 0.70 -5.19
C SER A 337 17.79 0.62 -4.09
N PHE A 338 17.63 -0.28 -3.12
CA PHE A 338 18.59 -0.50 -2.04
C PHE A 338 19.95 -0.96 -2.56
N ILE A 339 19.99 -1.93 -3.48
CA ILE A 339 21.24 -2.42 -4.09
C ILE A 339 21.92 -1.28 -4.86
N LEU A 340 21.18 -0.54 -5.69
CA LEU A 340 21.76 0.55 -6.48
C LEU A 340 22.33 1.66 -5.59
N THR A 341 21.58 2.10 -4.59
CA THR A 341 22.05 3.15 -3.67
C THR A 341 23.22 2.67 -2.82
N SER A 342 23.25 1.41 -2.38
CA SER A 342 24.38 0.82 -1.65
C SER A 342 25.64 0.75 -2.52
N ILE A 343 25.53 0.35 -3.78
CA ILE A 343 26.68 0.32 -4.72
C ILE A 343 27.18 1.74 -4.99
N LEU A 344 26.28 2.71 -5.17
CA LEU A 344 26.66 4.12 -5.37
C LEU A 344 27.42 4.68 -4.16
N CYS A 345 26.90 4.48 -2.95
CA CYS A 345 27.56 4.91 -1.72
C CYS A 345 28.92 4.22 -1.52
N GLY A 346 29.01 2.93 -1.80
CA GLY A 346 30.27 2.18 -1.77
C GLY A 346 31.28 2.66 -2.82
N ALA A 347 30.82 2.96 -4.03
CA ALA A 347 31.69 3.51 -5.09
C ALA A 347 32.22 4.90 -4.74
N LEU A 348 31.38 5.77 -4.16
CA LEU A 348 31.78 7.09 -3.69
C LEU A 348 32.83 7.01 -2.59
N SER A 349 32.74 6.05 -1.67
CA SER A 349 33.77 5.83 -0.64
C SER A 349 35.12 5.41 -1.21
N LEU A 350 35.12 4.64 -2.33
CA LEU A 350 36.34 4.21 -3.01
C LEU A 350 37.04 5.34 -3.78
N VAL A 351 36.29 6.32 -4.29
CA VAL A 351 36.90 7.46 -5.03
C VAL A 351 37.87 8.25 -4.15
N LYS A 352 37.56 8.42 -2.87
CA LYS A 352 38.43 9.12 -1.91
C LYS A 352 39.76 8.39 -1.69
N ILE A 353 39.75 7.07 -1.80
CA ILE A 353 40.91 6.21 -1.54
C ILE A 353 41.83 6.14 -2.77
N LYS A 354 41.35 6.39 -3.98
CA LYS A 354 42.17 6.49 -5.20
C LYS A 354 43.30 7.53 -5.07
N LYS A 355 43.14 8.52 -4.22
CA LYS A 355 44.13 9.62 -3.99
C LYS A 355 45.17 9.30 -2.93
N VAL A 356 45.06 8.20 -2.20
CA VAL A 356 46.04 7.79 -1.18
C VAL A 356 47.23 7.09 -1.88
N ASP A 357 48.42 7.63 -1.68
CA ASP A 357 49.63 7.05 -2.24
C ASP A 357 49.98 5.76 -1.47
N PRO A 358 50.05 4.59 -2.14
CA PRO A 358 50.40 3.35 -1.48
C PRO A 358 51.79 3.34 -0.83
N ILE A 359 52.71 4.19 -1.33
CA ILE A 359 54.07 4.30 -0.80
C ILE A 359 54.08 4.92 0.58
N GLU A 360 53.23 5.95 0.84
CA GLU A 360 53.05 6.54 2.17
C GLU A 360 52.46 5.53 3.17
N VAL A 361 51.61 4.62 2.72
CA VAL A 361 50.94 3.62 3.58
C VAL A 361 51.86 2.42 3.92
N ILE A 362 52.81 2.07 3.02
CA ILE A 362 53.78 0.98 3.25
C ILE A 362 55.04 1.50 3.95
N GLY A 363 55.46 2.73 3.64
CA GLY A 363 56.64 3.38 4.20
C GLY A 363 56.37 4.28 5.40
N GLY A 364 55.12 4.41 5.82
CA GLY A 364 54.72 5.34 6.87
C GLY A 364 55.26 4.97 8.22
N ASN A 365 56.11 5.86 8.72
CA ASN A 365 56.44 5.97 10.11
C ASN A 365 55.16 6.04 10.95
N GLY A 366 55.01 5.10 11.87
CA GLY A 366 54.06 5.29 12.95
C GLY A 366 54.42 6.53 13.75
N GLU A 367 53.56 7.51 13.81
CA GLU A 367 53.30 8.36 14.95
C GLU A 367 51.83 8.10 15.41
#